data_d1b5ceab9db21f8ea33d679043ae75b9
#
_entry.id   d1b5ceab9db21f8ea33d679043ae75b9
#
_cell.length_a   1.000
_cell.length_b   1.000
_cell.length_c   1.000
_cell.angle_alpha   90.00
_cell.angle_beta   90.00
_cell.angle_gamma   90.00
#
_symmetry.space_group_name_H-M   'P 1'
#
loop_
_entity.id
_entity.type
_entity.pdbx_description
1 polymer ?
#
loop_
_entity_poly.entity_id
_entity_poly.type
_entity_poly.pdbx_seq_one_letter_code
_entity_poly.pdbx_strand_id
1 'polypeptide(L)'
;MTASFEPVLREGLTLGIDLGIASCGWAMIENVDSGDGRIVAMGVRCFDAPETAKERTPTNQIRRQNRLIRRVLKRRRQRMNGVRALFKVHGLLIDDLKKALAVGLNPWTLRVEALDRPLNGQELAVALGHIAKHRGFKSNSKRDRGKNSDEESSKMLGAIEKTREHLNEWRTVGEMFAKDATYAVRKRNRDGNFDRSVLRDDLEREVALIFDRQRRMGNAIANPDLQRQFIETAFFQRPLQDSDDRVGFCPFEPDERRAAKHSPSFERFRLASRLCTLSVRSEGSERTLTAEEISLAMADFGAPGVKLTYKRLRRLLKLDDGNSFDVPREEEGKREIASRSRDQAAGTKAFRNVLGNAWKTLVDQPDKIDRAAAIITFREAPESIQAGLNEIGFEPLVLEAMMKGVIDGDFAAFKGAGHISSKAARKILPHLMRGLVYSDACKAVGYDHTRRPETDLSTINNPVARKALSEALKQVRAIVREYGLPGAMHIELARDVGKSKEERDKITSGIERRNKAKDRLREEYRDAVGREATNAEDLLRFELWKEQAGRCFYSDSEIHPD
;
A
#
# COMPACT_ATOMS: atom_id res chain seq x y z
N MET A 1 -45.00 7.86 -9.62
CA MET A 1 -44.71 7.89 -11.06
C MET A 1 -43.71 9.01 -11.30
N THR A 2 -42.42 8.73 -11.32
CA THR A 2 -41.41 9.71 -11.74
C THR A 2 -41.32 9.63 -13.23
N ALA A 3 -41.85 10.67 -13.90
CA ALA A 3 -41.68 10.83 -15.36
C ALA A 3 -40.16 10.74 -15.66
N SER A 4 -39.78 9.83 -16.54
CA SER A 4 -38.43 9.77 -17.09
C SER A 4 -38.17 11.05 -17.84
N PHE A 5 -37.34 11.93 -17.26
CA PHE A 5 -36.89 13.14 -17.95
C PHE A 5 -35.87 12.70 -19.02
N GLU A 6 -36.28 12.76 -20.29
CA GLU A 6 -35.34 12.60 -21.39
C GLU A 6 -34.83 14.00 -21.78
N PRO A 7 -33.55 14.30 -21.54
CA PRO A 7 -33.00 15.60 -21.86
C PRO A 7 -32.91 15.79 -23.41
N VAL A 8 -33.36 16.92 -23.89
CA VAL A 8 -33.27 17.29 -25.33
C VAL A 8 -31.82 17.67 -25.64
N LEU A 9 -31.24 17.04 -26.66
CA LEU A 9 -29.89 17.37 -27.16
C LEU A 9 -29.92 18.75 -27.83
N ARG A 10 -28.94 19.59 -27.48
CA ARG A 10 -28.70 20.92 -28.08
C ARG A 10 -27.29 20.96 -28.65
N GLU A 11 -27.15 20.68 -29.94
CA GLU A 11 -25.87 20.55 -30.64
C GLU A 11 -24.97 21.79 -30.54
N GLY A 12 -25.54 23.00 -30.52
CA GLY A 12 -24.78 24.25 -30.41
C GLY A 12 -24.29 24.60 -29.00
N LEU A 13 -24.63 23.80 -27.97
CA LEU A 13 -24.21 24.07 -26.60
C LEU A 13 -22.97 23.26 -26.21
N THR A 14 -22.01 23.94 -25.58
CA THR A 14 -20.83 23.33 -24.98
C THR A 14 -20.80 23.59 -23.48
N LEU A 15 -20.63 22.55 -22.67
CA LEU A 15 -20.45 22.63 -21.22
C LEU A 15 -18.98 22.52 -20.86
N GLY A 16 -18.39 23.58 -20.33
CA GLY A 16 -17.09 23.57 -19.69
C GLY A 16 -17.20 23.30 -18.20
N ILE A 17 -16.36 22.42 -17.65
CA ILE A 17 -16.29 22.08 -16.22
C ILE A 17 -14.85 22.18 -15.76
N ASP A 18 -14.59 22.95 -14.70
CA ASP A 18 -13.33 22.95 -13.94
C ASP A 18 -13.56 22.28 -12.58
N LEU A 19 -12.93 21.11 -12.37
CA LEU A 19 -13.13 20.29 -11.19
C LEU A 19 -11.92 20.32 -10.25
N GLY A 20 -12.07 21.08 -9.16
CA GLY A 20 -11.13 21.13 -8.04
C GLY A 20 -11.45 20.12 -6.93
N ILE A 21 -10.64 20.15 -5.85
CA ILE A 21 -10.83 19.31 -4.66
C ILE A 21 -11.96 19.80 -3.74
N ALA A 22 -12.35 21.07 -3.85
CA ALA A 22 -13.37 21.73 -3.04
C ALA A 22 -14.34 22.61 -3.86
N SER A 23 -14.22 22.60 -5.18
CA SER A 23 -15.08 23.38 -6.08
C SER A 23 -15.31 22.65 -7.39
N CYS A 24 -16.42 22.97 -8.02
CA CYS A 24 -16.76 22.61 -9.38
C CYS A 24 -17.25 23.87 -10.07
N GLY A 25 -16.38 24.52 -10.85
CA GLY A 25 -16.72 25.61 -11.74
C GLY A 25 -17.36 25.07 -13.02
N TRP A 26 -18.28 25.80 -13.61
CA TRP A 26 -18.88 25.43 -14.88
C TRP A 26 -19.31 26.63 -15.70
N ALA A 27 -19.27 26.48 -16.99
CA ALA A 27 -19.83 27.46 -17.96
C ALA A 27 -20.53 26.74 -19.11
N MET A 28 -21.68 27.23 -19.49
CA MET A 28 -22.42 26.82 -20.67
C MET A 28 -22.22 27.88 -21.76
N ILE A 29 -21.68 27.47 -22.88
CA ILE A 29 -21.35 28.34 -24.00
C ILE A 29 -22.07 27.85 -25.23
N GLU A 30 -22.65 28.77 -25.98
CA GLU A 30 -23.34 28.53 -27.25
C GLU A 30 -22.46 28.97 -28.41
N ASN A 31 -22.49 28.22 -29.52
CA ASN A 31 -21.84 28.56 -30.80
C ASN A 31 -20.30 28.68 -30.73
N VAL A 32 -19.62 27.86 -29.98
CA VAL A 32 -18.14 27.89 -29.83
C VAL A 32 -17.44 27.72 -31.18
N ASP A 33 -17.96 26.86 -32.03
CA ASP A 33 -17.34 26.52 -33.32
C ASP A 33 -17.44 27.64 -34.38
N SER A 34 -18.35 28.59 -34.21
CA SER A 34 -18.51 29.72 -35.13
C SER A 34 -17.58 30.91 -34.83
N GLY A 35 -16.82 30.86 -33.73
CA GLY A 35 -15.99 31.99 -33.29
C GLY A 35 -16.76 33.08 -32.53
N ASP A 36 -18.09 33.10 -32.58
CA ASP A 36 -18.98 34.05 -31.88
C ASP A 36 -19.59 33.44 -30.60
N GLY A 37 -18.78 32.76 -29.83
CA GLY A 37 -19.23 32.06 -28.62
C GLY A 37 -19.90 32.99 -27.60
N ARG A 38 -21.12 32.65 -27.16
CA ARG A 38 -21.86 33.37 -26.13
C ARG A 38 -21.97 32.53 -24.84
N ILE A 39 -21.61 33.11 -23.69
CA ILE A 39 -21.87 32.50 -22.40
C ILE A 39 -23.36 32.56 -22.09
N VAL A 40 -24.00 31.40 -22.02
CA VAL A 40 -25.43 31.26 -21.69
C VAL A 40 -25.61 31.34 -20.17
N ALA A 41 -24.77 30.65 -19.42
CA ALA A 41 -24.76 30.64 -17.97
C ALA A 41 -23.41 30.16 -17.44
N MET A 42 -23.07 30.56 -16.23
CA MET A 42 -21.89 30.06 -15.52
C MET A 42 -22.13 30.06 -14.02
N GLY A 43 -21.37 29.26 -13.32
CA GLY A 43 -21.47 29.19 -11.87
C GLY A 43 -20.36 28.36 -11.24
N VAL A 44 -20.36 28.37 -9.92
CA VAL A 44 -19.45 27.55 -9.12
C VAL A 44 -20.19 26.89 -7.98
N ARG A 45 -19.94 25.61 -7.80
CA ARG A 45 -20.35 24.84 -6.63
C ARG A 45 -19.15 24.63 -5.72
N CYS A 46 -19.13 25.31 -4.58
CA CYS A 46 -18.17 25.06 -3.53
C CYS A 46 -18.67 23.99 -2.57
N PHE A 47 -17.77 23.16 -2.07
CA PHE A 47 -18.06 22.11 -1.10
C PHE A 47 -16.85 21.86 -0.19
N ASP A 48 -17.10 21.32 1.02
CA ASP A 48 -16.00 21.03 1.95
C ASP A 48 -15.05 19.98 1.37
N ALA A 49 -13.76 20.30 1.33
CA ALA A 49 -12.74 19.30 1.05
C ALA A 49 -12.80 18.21 2.14
N PRO A 50 -12.67 16.92 1.80
CA PRO A 50 -12.68 15.85 2.78
C PRO A 50 -11.34 15.73 3.53
N GLU A 51 -10.76 16.87 3.88
CA GLU A 51 -9.46 17.05 4.56
C GLU A 51 -9.57 18.07 5.68
N THR A 52 -8.63 18.01 6.64
CA THR A 52 -8.53 19.03 7.71
C THR A 52 -7.93 20.31 7.17
N ALA A 53 -8.37 21.47 7.70
CA ALA A 53 -7.94 22.78 7.21
C ALA A 53 -6.43 23.04 7.35
N LYS A 54 -5.81 22.66 8.49
CA LYS A 54 -4.39 22.95 8.78
C LYS A 54 -3.46 21.89 8.18
N GLU A 55 -3.72 20.61 8.49
CA GLU A 55 -2.79 19.53 8.17
C GLU A 55 -3.11 18.83 6.85
N ARG A 56 -4.22 19.20 6.19
CA ARG A 56 -4.74 18.55 4.97
C ARG A 56 -4.83 17.03 5.11
N THR A 57 -5.02 16.56 6.35
CA THR A 57 -5.17 15.14 6.64
C THR A 57 -6.56 14.68 6.20
N PRO A 58 -6.70 13.60 5.41
CA PRO A 58 -7.99 13.09 4.99
C PRO A 58 -8.88 12.76 6.20
N THR A 59 -10.09 13.30 6.25
CA THR A 59 -11.02 13.10 7.40
C THR A 59 -11.42 11.64 7.59
N ASN A 60 -11.39 10.83 6.52
CA ASN A 60 -11.61 9.39 6.61
C ASN A 60 -10.46 8.67 7.33
N GLN A 61 -9.22 9.17 7.23
CA GLN A 61 -8.06 8.63 7.96
C GLN A 61 -8.26 8.83 9.47
N ILE A 62 -8.63 10.03 9.90
CA ILE A 62 -8.92 10.34 11.31
C ILE A 62 -10.06 9.45 11.83
N ARG A 63 -11.17 9.33 11.06
CA ARG A 63 -12.28 8.45 11.43
C ARG A 63 -11.85 6.99 11.52
N ARG A 64 -10.96 6.54 10.65
CA ARG A 64 -10.41 5.17 10.67
C ARG A 64 -9.56 4.95 11.91
N GLN A 65 -8.65 5.86 12.25
CA GLN A 65 -7.81 5.80 13.46
C GLN A 65 -8.68 5.75 14.72
N ASN A 66 -9.65 6.68 14.86
CA ASN A 66 -10.57 6.69 16.00
C ASN A 66 -11.41 5.40 16.09
N ARG A 67 -11.81 4.82 14.94
CA ARG A 67 -12.51 3.53 14.91
C ARG A 67 -11.62 2.38 15.37
N LEU A 68 -10.33 2.37 14.98
CA LEU A 68 -9.37 1.37 15.44
C LEU A 68 -9.17 1.45 16.95
N ILE A 69 -8.95 2.64 17.51
CA ILE A 69 -8.81 2.86 18.95
C ILE A 69 -10.06 2.34 19.69
N ARG A 70 -11.27 2.75 19.26
CA ARG A 70 -12.53 2.27 19.87
C ARG A 70 -12.66 0.75 19.80
N ARG A 71 -12.28 0.11 18.69
CA ARG A 71 -12.30 -1.35 18.55
C ARG A 71 -11.32 -2.03 19.50
N VAL A 72 -10.10 -1.49 19.66
CA VAL A 72 -9.10 -2.02 20.60
C VAL A 72 -9.64 -1.95 22.03
N LEU A 73 -10.18 -0.80 22.45
CA LEU A 73 -10.75 -0.61 23.78
C LEU A 73 -11.96 -1.53 24.03
N LYS A 74 -12.88 -1.64 23.05
CA LYS A 74 -14.04 -2.54 23.15
C LYS A 74 -13.62 -4.00 23.30
N ARG A 75 -12.68 -4.48 22.48
CA ARG A 75 -12.16 -5.85 22.53
C ARG A 75 -11.44 -6.14 23.85
N ARG A 76 -10.67 -5.16 24.37
CA ARG A 76 -10.03 -5.27 25.67
C ARG A 76 -11.06 -5.38 26.79
N ARG A 77 -12.12 -4.54 26.77
CA ARG A 77 -13.23 -4.62 27.74
C ARG A 77 -13.92 -5.99 27.69
N GLN A 78 -14.28 -6.47 26.49
CA GLN A 78 -14.93 -7.77 26.32
C GLN A 78 -14.07 -8.91 26.86
N ARG A 79 -12.78 -8.95 26.52
CA ARG A 79 -11.84 -9.94 27.07
C ARG A 79 -11.77 -9.92 28.59
N MET A 80 -11.59 -8.74 29.17
CA MET A 80 -11.51 -8.61 30.63
C MET A 80 -12.80 -8.99 31.34
N ASN A 81 -13.94 -8.72 30.71
CA ASN A 81 -15.23 -9.17 31.24
C ASN A 81 -15.38 -10.69 31.17
N GLY A 82 -14.94 -11.32 30.07
CA GLY A 82 -14.92 -12.78 29.96
C GLY A 82 -14.01 -13.43 31.00
N VAL A 83 -12.80 -12.90 31.21
CA VAL A 83 -11.86 -13.39 32.24
C VAL A 83 -12.44 -13.25 33.65
N ARG A 84 -13.11 -12.12 33.95
CA ARG A 84 -13.78 -11.94 35.27
C ARG A 84 -14.94 -12.91 35.48
N ALA A 85 -15.74 -13.13 34.44
CA ALA A 85 -16.81 -14.12 34.50
C ALA A 85 -16.28 -15.53 34.77
N LEU A 86 -15.18 -15.89 34.05
CA LEU A 86 -14.51 -17.16 34.27
C LEU A 86 -14.00 -17.32 35.71
N PHE A 87 -13.35 -16.28 36.26
CA PHE A 87 -12.86 -16.31 37.64
C PHE A 87 -14.01 -16.47 38.66
N LYS A 88 -15.17 -15.90 38.42
CA LYS A 88 -16.35 -16.10 39.27
C LYS A 88 -16.87 -17.53 39.20
N VAL A 89 -16.99 -18.10 38.00
CA VAL A 89 -17.44 -19.48 37.78
C VAL A 89 -16.55 -20.49 38.50
N HIS A 90 -15.24 -20.27 38.49
CA HIS A 90 -14.26 -21.15 39.13
C HIS A 90 -13.95 -20.76 40.60
N GLY A 91 -14.70 -19.84 41.19
CA GLY A 91 -14.55 -19.50 42.61
C GLY A 91 -13.28 -18.73 42.99
N LEU A 92 -12.53 -18.15 42.03
CA LEU A 92 -11.34 -17.35 42.29
C LEU A 92 -11.68 -15.97 42.88
N LEU A 93 -12.85 -15.44 42.54
CA LEU A 93 -13.29 -14.11 42.96
C LEU A 93 -14.68 -14.19 43.53
N ILE A 94 -14.83 -13.75 44.78
CA ILE A 94 -16.12 -13.50 45.43
C ILE A 94 -16.60 -12.08 45.02
N ASP A 95 -15.65 -11.13 44.92
CA ASP A 95 -15.86 -9.71 44.59
C ASP A 95 -15.22 -9.28 43.27
N ASP A 96 -15.30 -7.98 42.92
CA ASP A 96 -14.67 -7.43 41.70
C ASP A 96 -13.15 -7.43 41.81
N LEU A 97 -12.47 -7.82 40.70
CA LEU A 97 -11.01 -7.76 40.53
C LEU A 97 -10.43 -6.37 40.87
N LYS A 98 -11.19 -5.30 40.69
CA LYS A 98 -10.78 -3.94 41.06
C LYS A 98 -10.62 -3.79 42.58
N LYS A 99 -11.47 -4.39 43.35
CA LYS A 99 -11.38 -4.38 44.81
C LYS A 99 -10.19 -5.18 45.30
N ALA A 100 -9.92 -6.33 44.67
CA ALA A 100 -8.73 -7.13 44.93
C ALA A 100 -7.41 -6.35 44.70
N LEU A 101 -7.35 -5.56 43.63
CA LEU A 101 -6.20 -4.68 43.33
C LEU A 101 -6.10 -3.48 44.30
N ALA A 102 -7.22 -3.03 44.85
CA ALA A 102 -7.26 -1.92 45.82
C ALA A 102 -6.66 -2.31 47.18
N VAL A 103 -6.57 -3.60 47.53
CA VAL A 103 -5.96 -4.14 48.74
C VAL A 103 -4.41 -4.17 48.68
N GLY A 104 -3.79 -3.54 47.66
CA GLY A 104 -2.34 -3.42 47.57
C GLY A 104 -1.61 -4.65 47.01
N LEU A 105 -2.32 -5.62 46.46
CA LEU A 105 -1.71 -6.79 45.81
C LEU A 105 -0.95 -6.41 44.55
N ASN A 106 0.36 -6.61 44.54
CA ASN A 106 1.22 -6.32 43.39
C ASN A 106 1.18 -7.49 42.39
N PRO A 107 0.65 -7.29 41.19
CA PRO A 107 0.54 -8.38 40.22
C PRO A 107 1.88 -8.91 39.72
N TRP A 108 2.94 -8.11 39.75
CA TRP A 108 4.28 -8.55 39.33
C TRP A 108 4.87 -9.51 40.37
N THR A 109 4.74 -9.16 41.65
CA THR A 109 5.20 -10.00 42.76
C THR A 109 4.43 -11.33 42.78
N LEU A 110 3.11 -11.28 42.61
CA LEU A 110 2.27 -12.50 42.58
C LEU A 110 2.59 -13.42 41.42
N ARG A 111 2.98 -12.88 40.25
CA ARG A 111 3.42 -13.69 39.09
C ARG A 111 4.71 -14.47 39.39
N VAL A 112 5.61 -13.89 40.19
CA VAL A 112 6.83 -14.60 40.68
C VAL A 112 6.45 -15.63 41.71
N GLU A 113 5.71 -15.23 42.75
CA GLU A 113 5.30 -16.09 43.85
C GLU A 113 4.48 -17.30 43.41
N ALA A 114 3.70 -17.14 42.34
CA ALA A 114 2.91 -18.22 41.70
C ALA A 114 3.79 -19.41 41.26
N LEU A 115 5.09 -19.22 41.08
CA LEU A 115 6.03 -20.26 40.69
C LEU A 115 6.62 -21.01 41.92
N ASP A 116 6.53 -20.40 43.11
CA ASP A 116 7.30 -20.82 44.28
C ASP A 116 6.43 -21.15 45.52
N ARG A 117 5.14 -20.68 45.55
CA ARG A 117 4.17 -21.00 46.58
C ARG A 117 2.76 -21.17 46.04
N PRO A 118 1.89 -21.90 46.73
CA PRO A 118 0.46 -21.91 46.35
C PRO A 118 -0.18 -20.54 46.60
N LEU A 119 -0.93 -20.06 45.60
CA LEU A 119 -1.69 -18.82 45.69
C LEU A 119 -3.16 -19.10 46.06
N ASN A 120 -3.73 -18.22 46.85
CA ASN A 120 -5.18 -18.25 47.03
C ASN A 120 -5.92 -17.78 45.77
N GLY A 121 -7.25 -17.96 45.72
CA GLY A 121 -8.04 -17.62 44.54
C GLY A 121 -7.92 -16.16 44.09
N GLN A 122 -7.89 -15.22 45.04
CA GLN A 122 -7.78 -13.80 44.80
C GLN A 122 -6.40 -13.42 44.24
N GLU A 123 -5.33 -13.96 44.81
CA GLU A 123 -3.94 -13.77 44.33
C GLU A 123 -3.75 -14.32 42.94
N LEU A 124 -4.25 -15.52 42.66
CA LEU A 124 -4.20 -16.14 41.35
C LEU A 124 -5.00 -15.34 40.32
N ALA A 125 -6.19 -14.84 40.69
CA ALA A 125 -6.99 -13.96 39.81
C ALA A 125 -6.29 -12.65 39.48
N VAL A 126 -5.54 -12.05 40.42
CA VAL A 126 -4.76 -10.83 40.18
C VAL A 126 -3.60 -11.10 39.22
N ALA A 127 -2.83 -12.18 39.43
CA ALA A 127 -1.72 -12.58 38.57
C ALA A 127 -2.19 -12.85 37.13
N LEU A 128 -3.18 -13.73 36.95
CA LEU A 128 -3.74 -14.09 35.65
C LEU A 128 -4.47 -12.90 34.98
N GLY A 129 -5.24 -12.12 35.74
CA GLY A 129 -5.92 -10.93 35.25
C GLY A 129 -4.96 -9.86 34.73
N HIS A 130 -3.80 -9.72 35.35
CA HIS A 130 -2.73 -8.85 34.86
C HIS A 130 -2.18 -9.32 33.51
N ILE A 131 -1.90 -10.61 33.35
CA ILE A 131 -1.45 -11.20 32.07
C ILE A 131 -2.52 -10.99 31.00
N ALA A 132 -3.78 -11.31 31.29
CA ALA A 132 -4.89 -11.12 30.35
C ALA A 132 -5.05 -9.66 29.89
N LYS A 133 -4.81 -8.69 30.78
CA LYS A 133 -4.88 -7.26 30.48
C LYS A 133 -3.73 -6.83 29.55
N HIS A 134 -2.55 -7.44 29.67
CA HIS A 134 -1.28 -7.10 28.99
C HIS A 134 -0.73 -8.30 28.20
N ARG A 135 -1.56 -8.94 27.41
CA ARG A 135 -1.34 -10.24 26.76
C ARG A 135 -0.23 -10.30 25.69
N GLY A 136 0.63 -9.29 25.57
CA GLY A 136 1.72 -9.27 24.59
C GLY A 136 1.28 -9.07 23.14
N PHE A 137 2.29 -8.96 22.28
CA PHE A 137 2.14 -8.82 20.84
C PHE A 137 2.04 -10.20 20.17
N LYS A 138 1.16 -10.30 19.19
CA LYS A 138 1.10 -11.41 18.22
C LYS A 138 0.75 -10.82 16.87
N SER A 139 1.66 -10.92 15.91
CA SER A 139 1.37 -10.53 14.56
C SER A 139 0.49 -11.57 13.89
N ASN A 140 -0.55 -11.09 13.21
CA ASN A 140 -1.37 -11.90 12.32
C ASN A 140 -1.09 -11.59 10.86
N SER A 141 -0.28 -10.55 10.57
CA SER A 141 0.02 -10.12 9.21
C SER A 141 1.26 -10.83 8.70
N LYS A 142 1.17 -11.39 7.49
CA LYS A 142 2.35 -11.92 6.78
C LYS A 142 3.43 -10.85 6.53
N ARG A 143 3.04 -9.56 6.50
CA ARG A 143 3.97 -8.43 6.32
C ARG A 143 4.94 -8.26 7.48
N ASP A 144 4.49 -8.57 8.69
CA ASP A 144 5.31 -8.45 9.91
C ASP A 144 6.30 -9.61 10.05
N ARG A 145 6.19 -10.64 9.21
CA ARG A 145 7.08 -11.81 9.19
C ARG A 145 8.28 -11.65 8.25
N GLY A 146 8.20 -10.73 7.28
CA GLY A 146 9.25 -10.53 6.27
C GLY A 146 10.27 -9.45 6.63
N LYS A 147 11.45 -9.54 6.03
CA LYS A 147 12.55 -8.55 6.14
C LYS A 147 12.19 -7.13 5.68
N ASN A 148 11.03 -6.94 5.04
CA ASN A 148 10.52 -5.68 4.50
C ASN A 148 9.31 -5.14 5.30
N SER A 149 9.27 -5.36 6.63
CA SER A 149 8.30 -4.69 7.50
C SER A 149 8.48 -3.16 7.44
N ASP A 150 7.42 -2.40 7.73
CA ASP A 150 7.54 -0.95 7.84
C ASP A 150 8.48 -0.56 9.00
N GLU A 151 8.95 0.69 9.01
CA GLU A 151 9.96 1.15 9.96
C GLU A 151 9.52 0.98 11.43
N GLU A 152 8.23 1.20 11.71
CA GLU A 152 7.67 1.07 13.05
C GLU A 152 7.56 -0.40 13.47
N SER A 153 7.10 -1.27 12.58
CA SER A 153 7.05 -2.72 12.81
C SER A 153 8.45 -3.31 12.99
N SER A 154 9.42 -2.85 12.20
CA SER A 154 10.83 -3.28 12.34
C SER A 154 11.43 -2.87 13.68
N LYS A 155 11.19 -1.63 14.14
CA LYS A 155 11.62 -1.14 15.45
C LYS A 155 11.00 -1.96 16.59
N MET A 156 9.71 -2.27 16.47
CA MET A 156 8.99 -3.06 17.48
C MET A 156 9.49 -4.51 17.52
N LEU A 157 9.69 -5.15 16.38
CA LEU A 157 10.21 -6.52 16.31
C LEU A 157 11.64 -6.62 16.85
N GLY A 158 12.52 -5.68 16.49
CA GLY A 158 13.88 -5.62 17.07
C GLY A 158 13.90 -5.37 18.58
N ALA A 159 12.94 -4.59 19.10
CA ALA A 159 12.80 -4.41 20.54
C ALA A 159 12.30 -5.68 21.25
N ILE A 160 11.40 -6.44 20.62
CA ILE A 160 10.93 -7.73 21.10
C ILE A 160 12.08 -8.73 21.17
N GLU A 161 12.92 -8.77 20.14
CA GLU A 161 14.07 -9.66 20.07
C GLU A 161 15.06 -9.41 21.23
N LYS A 162 15.39 -8.13 21.48
CA LYS A 162 16.19 -7.73 22.64
C LYS A 162 15.54 -8.11 23.98
N THR A 163 14.25 -7.91 24.13
CA THR A 163 13.52 -8.31 25.35
C THR A 163 13.56 -9.84 25.54
N ARG A 164 13.58 -10.59 24.46
CA ARG A 164 13.68 -12.06 24.48
C ARG A 164 15.07 -12.55 24.85
N GLU A 165 16.14 -11.87 24.47
CA GLU A 165 17.50 -12.15 24.92
C GLU A 165 17.57 -12.06 26.46
N HIS A 166 17.02 -10.99 27.05
CA HIS A 166 16.91 -10.86 28.51
C HIS A 166 16.06 -11.98 29.15
N LEU A 167 14.96 -12.38 28.47
CA LEU A 167 14.08 -13.43 29.00
C LEU A 167 14.77 -14.78 29.16
N ASN A 168 15.82 -15.07 28.41
CA ASN A 168 16.53 -16.35 28.51
C ASN A 168 17.18 -16.59 29.87
N GLU A 169 17.41 -15.53 30.66
CA GLU A 169 17.98 -15.62 32.03
C GLU A 169 16.92 -15.85 33.10
N TRP A 170 15.63 -15.80 32.73
CA TRP A 170 14.48 -15.80 33.63
C TRP A 170 13.51 -16.93 33.32
N ARG A 171 12.83 -17.46 34.35
CA ARG A 171 11.80 -18.51 34.15
C ARG A 171 10.55 -18.00 33.36
N THR A 172 10.18 -16.74 33.59
CA THR A 172 8.99 -16.13 32.99
C THR A 172 9.15 -14.64 32.73
N VAL A 173 8.31 -14.11 31.87
CA VAL A 173 8.19 -12.66 31.62
C VAL A 173 7.87 -11.90 32.92
N GLY A 174 7.02 -12.46 33.77
CA GLY A 174 6.67 -11.89 35.08
C GLY A 174 7.85 -11.74 35.99
N GLU A 175 8.68 -12.78 36.07
CA GLU A 175 9.91 -12.80 36.90
C GLU A 175 10.95 -11.81 36.39
N MET A 176 11.20 -11.80 35.07
CA MET A 176 12.10 -10.83 34.43
C MET A 176 11.67 -9.39 34.75
N PHE A 177 10.45 -9.00 34.50
CA PHE A 177 9.98 -7.63 34.78
C PHE A 177 9.92 -7.30 36.29
N ALA A 178 9.81 -8.30 37.15
CA ALA A 178 9.79 -8.07 38.59
C ALA A 178 11.18 -7.84 39.18
N LYS A 179 12.19 -8.63 38.75
CA LYS A 179 13.49 -8.76 39.38
C LYS A 179 14.66 -8.10 38.62
N ASP A 180 14.61 -8.02 37.28
CA ASP A 180 15.67 -7.42 36.48
C ASP A 180 15.73 -5.91 36.69
N ALA A 181 16.91 -5.41 37.04
CA ALA A 181 17.19 -4.00 37.30
C ALA A 181 16.84 -3.07 36.09
N THR A 182 16.98 -3.58 34.86
CA THR A 182 16.64 -2.86 33.62
C THR A 182 15.18 -2.40 33.61
N TYR A 183 14.30 -3.15 34.26
CA TYR A 183 12.86 -2.89 34.31
C TYR A 183 12.39 -2.30 35.64
N ALA A 184 13.30 -2.02 36.61
CA ALA A 184 12.95 -1.52 37.93
C ALA A 184 12.14 -0.20 37.89
N VAL A 185 12.61 0.78 37.10
CA VAL A 185 12.02 2.10 37.02
C VAL A 185 10.73 2.08 36.17
N ARG A 186 10.69 1.28 35.11
CA ARG A 186 9.58 1.26 34.16
C ARG A 186 9.39 -0.12 33.56
N LYS A 187 8.15 -0.61 33.63
CA LYS A 187 7.73 -1.92 33.12
C LYS A 187 6.82 -1.86 31.89
N ARG A 188 6.64 -0.67 31.28
CA ARG A 188 5.73 -0.45 30.13
C ARG A 188 6.34 0.48 29.12
N ASN A 189 5.93 0.30 27.86
CA ASN A 189 6.27 1.23 26.78
C ASN A 189 5.63 2.59 27.02
N ARG A 190 6.35 3.66 26.67
CA ARG A 190 5.91 5.06 26.67
C ARG A 190 6.54 5.79 25.49
N ASP A 191 5.89 6.83 25.04
CA ASP A 191 6.43 7.84 24.12
C ASP A 191 7.03 7.25 22.82
N GLY A 192 6.33 6.24 22.23
CA GLY A 192 6.78 5.58 21.01
C GLY A 192 7.95 4.61 21.18
N ASN A 193 8.40 4.35 22.41
CA ASN A 193 9.44 3.37 22.70
C ASN A 193 8.82 1.98 22.88
N PHE A 194 9.42 0.95 22.26
CA PHE A 194 8.96 -0.44 22.24
C PHE A 194 9.82 -1.40 23.12
N ASP A 195 10.76 -0.89 23.87
CA ASP A 195 11.77 -1.62 24.66
C ASP A 195 11.21 -2.52 25.79
N ARG A 196 9.91 -2.49 26.00
CA ARG A 196 9.15 -3.30 26.97
C ARG A 196 8.09 -4.17 26.29
N SER A 197 8.28 -4.46 25.00
CA SER A 197 7.37 -5.32 24.24
C SER A 197 7.73 -6.78 24.43
N VAL A 198 6.71 -7.63 24.63
CA VAL A 198 6.84 -9.08 24.79
C VAL A 198 5.94 -9.80 23.80
N LEU A 199 6.32 -11.01 23.39
CA LEU A 199 5.47 -11.86 22.58
C LEU A 199 4.31 -12.42 23.41
N ARG A 200 3.21 -12.69 22.76
CA ARG A 200 2.07 -13.37 23.37
C ARG A 200 2.41 -14.79 23.75
N ASP A 201 3.14 -15.49 22.92
CA ASP A 201 3.54 -16.88 23.14
C ASP A 201 4.43 -17.03 24.38
N ASP A 202 5.24 -16.00 24.73
CA ASP A 202 6.02 -16.00 25.96
C ASP A 202 5.11 -15.88 27.21
N LEU A 203 4.03 -15.11 27.11
CA LEU A 203 3.04 -15.00 28.18
C LEU A 203 2.12 -16.23 28.27
N GLU A 204 1.82 -16.90 27.16
CA GLU A 204 1.10 -18.18 27.16
C GLU A 204 1.94 -19.26 27.84
N ARG A 205 3.25 -19.30 27.59
CA ARG A 205 4.19 -20.18 28.29
C ARG A 205 4.26 -19.88 29.80
N GLU A 206 4.28 -18.60 30.18
CA GLU A 206 4.22 -18.22 31.59
C GLU A 206 2.94 -18.72 32.26
N VAL A 207 1.78 -18.54 31.62
CA VAL A 207 0.49 -19.05 32.14
C VAL A 207 0.55 -20.56 32.32
N ALA A 208 1.03 -21.29 31.32
CA ALA A 208 1.18 -22.75 31.42
C ALA A 208 2.09 -23.17 32.59
N LEU A 209 3.19 -22.48 32.78
CA LEU A 209 4.12 -22.75 33.89
C LEU A 209 3.50 -22.42 35.26
N ILE A 210 2.79 -21.30 35.40
CA ILE A 210 2.06 -20.95 36.61
C ILE A 210 1.08 -22.06 36.98
N PHE A 211 0.23 -22.49 36.06
CA PHE A 211 -0.74 -23.55 36.31
C PHE A 211 -0.10 -24.88 36.66
N ASP A 212 1.01 -25.26 35.99
CA ASP A 212 1.76 -26.48 36.31
C ASP A 212 2.34 -26.44 37.74
N ARG A 213 3.01 -25.34 38.09
CA ARG A 213 3.57 -25.16 39.43
C ARG A 213 2.50 -25.16 40.52
N GLN A 214 1.40 -24.43 40.32
CA GLN A 214 0.31 -24.40 41.27
C GLN A 214 -0.29 -25.79 41.51
N ARG A 215 -0.49 -26.60 40.46
CA ARG A 215 -0.97 -27.99 40.60
C ARG A 215 0.03 -28.88 41.36
N ARG A 216 1.31 -28.78 41.06
CA ARG A 216 2.35 -29.55 41.76
C ARG A 216 2.41 -29.21 43.26
N MET A 217 2.05 -28.00 43.62
CA MET A 217 1.95 -27.55 45.01
C MET A 217 0.60 -27.86 45.66
N GLY A 218 -0.25 -28.65 45.01
CA GLY A 218 -1.55 -29.08 45.55
C GLY A 218 -2.67 -28.04 45.48
N ASN A 219 -2.53 -26.99 44.65
CA ASN A 219 -3.56 -25.98 44.52
C ASN A 219 -4.71 -26.50 43.65
N ALA A 220 -5.79 -26.92 44.27
CA ALA A 220 -6.99 -27.47 43.60
C ALA A 220 -7.72 -26.46 42.67
N ILE A 221 -7.51 -25.16 42.91
CA ILE A 221 -8.14 -24.10 42.09
C ILE A 221 -7.50 -24.09 40.70
N ALA A 222 -6.21 -24.41 40.60
CA ALA A 222 -5.44 -24.36 39.34
C ALA A 222 -5.70 -25.60 38.44
N ASN A 223 -6.95 -26.01 38.28
CA ASN A 223 -7.33 -27.18 37.52
C ASN A 223 -7.15 -27.01 35.99
N PRO A 224 -7.06 -28.11 35.22
CA PRO A 224 -6.86 -28.08 33.77
C PRO A 224 -7.96 -27.36 32.99
N ASP A 225 -9.20 -27.43 33.47
CA ASP A 225 -10.34 -26.81 32.80
C ASP A 225 -10.28 -25.28 32.89
N LEU A 226 -9.96 -24.74 34.07
CA LEU A 226 -9.69 -23.31 34.23
C LEU A 226 -8.54 -22.84 33.33
N GLN A 227 -7.45 -23.60 33.25
CA GLN A 227 -6.32 -23.28 32.40
C GLN A 227 -6.74 -23.17 30.92
N ARG A 228 -7.45 -24.18 30.41
CA ARG A 228 -7.92 -24.22 29.03
C ARG A 228 -8.82 -23.04 28.72
N GLN A 229 -9.87 -22.82 29.52
CA GLN A 229 -10.82 -21.73 29.33
C GLN A 229 -10.16 -20.34 29.48
N PHE A 230 -9.17 -20.21 30.37
CA PHE A 230 -8.44 -18.96 30.53
C PHE A 230 -7.60 -18.65 29.27
N ILE A 231 -6.86 -19.61 28.73
CA ILE A 231 -6.06 -19.44 27.51
C ILE A 231 -6.98 -19.06 26.33
N GLU A 232 -8.08 -19.79 26.15
CA GLU A 232 -9.06 -19.50 25.10
C GLU A 232 -9.66 -18.09 25.24
N THR A 233 -9.97 -17.63 26.46
CA THR A 233 -10.57 -16.31 26.70
C THR A 233 -9.55 -15.17 26.62
N ALA A 234 -8.38 -15.31 27.27
CA ALA A 234 -7.39 -14.25 27.41
C ALA A 234 -6.58 -14.03 26.13
N PHE A 235 -6.24 -15.09 25.41
CA PHE A 235 -5.35 -15.04 24.27
C PHE A 235 -6.05 -15.15 22.93
N PHE A 236 -7.36 -15.37 22.91
CA PHE A 236 -8.14 -15.40 21.67
C PHE A 236 -7.86 -14.17 20.80
N GLN A 237 -7.55 -14.40 19.55
CA GLN A 237 -7.40 -13.38 18.55
C GLN A 237 -8.24 -13.74 17.32
N ARG A 238 -9.13 -12.83 16.97
CA ARG A 238 -9.94 -13.00 15.77
C ARG A 238 -9.00 -13.09 14.55
N PRO A 239 -9.13 -14.11 13.69
CA PRO A 239 -8.35 -14.20 12.47
C PRO A 239 -8.59 -12.99 11.58
N LEU A 240 -7.63 -12.66 10.75
CA LEU A 240 -7.79 -11.66 9.70
C LEU A 240 -8.77 -12.20 8.65
N GLN A 241 -9.57 -11.31 8.10
CA GLN A 241 -10.46 -11.67 7.00
C GLN A 241 -9.68 -11.65 5.70
N ASP A 242 -9.90 -12.64 4.88
CA ASP A 242 -9.40 -12.71 3.53
C ASP A 242 -9.97 -11.56 2.68
N SER A 243 -9.27 -11.20 1.64
CA SER A 243 -9.60 -10.07 0.79
C SER A 243 -9.97 -10.46 -0.65
N ASP A 244 -10.13 -11.75 -0.92
CA ASP A 244 -10.48 -12.30 -2.22
C ASP A 244 -11.73 -11.63 -2.79
N ASP A 245 -12.78 -11.49 -1.97
CA ASP A 245 -14.06 -10.88 -2.36
C ASP A 245 -13.99 -9.39 -2.67
N ARG A 246 -12.90 -8.74 -2.26
CA ARG A 246 -12.68 -7.29 -2.49
C ARG A 246 -11.91 -7.01 -3.77
N VAL A 247 -11.39 -8.05 -4.42
CA VAL A 247 -10.70 -7.92 -5.71
C VAL A 247 -11.75 -7.77 -6.80
N GLY A 248 -11.69 -6.68 -7.55
CA GLY A 248 -12.59 -6.44 -8.68
C GLY A 248 -12.37 -7.43 -9.81
N PHE A 249 -13.39 -7.57 -10.66
CA PHE A 249 -13.33 -8.41 -11.87
C PHE A 249 -12.49 -7.77 -12.97
N CYS A 250 -12.00 -8.62 -13.88
CA CYS A 250 -11.25 -8.21 -15.06
C CYS A 250 -12.19 -7.56 -16.09
N PRO A 251 -11.82 -6.41 -16.70
CA PRO A 251 -12.65 -5.78 -17.73
C PRO A 251 -12.76 -6.60 -19.02
N PHE A 252 -11.80 -7.51 -19.29
CA PHE A 252 -11.77 -8.33 -20.50
C PHE A 252 -12.32 -9.75 -20.30
N GLU A 253 -12.20 -10.27 -19.09
CA GLU A 253 -12.69 -11.59 -18.69
C GLU A 253 -13.62 -11.40 -17.49
N PRO A 254 -14.92 -11.17 -17.68
CA PRO A 254 -15.83 -10.76 -16.61
C PRO A 254 -15.98 -11.77 -15.48
N ASP A 255 -15.75 -13.05 -15.74
CA ASP A 255 -15.81 -14.13 -14.76
C ASP A 255 -14.51 -14.28 -13.95
N GLU A 256 -13.45 -13.60 -14.36
CA GLU A 256 -12.14 -13.68 -13.74
C GLU A 256 -11.87 -12.47 -12.83
N ARG A 257 -11.34 -12.71 -11.65
CA ARG A 257 -10.85 -11.62 -10.81
C ARG A 257 -9.52 -11.07 -11.35
N ARG A 258 -9.23 -9.82 -11.02
CA ARG A 258 -7.95 -9.20 -11.39
C ARG A 258 -6.79 -9.96 -10.78
N ALA A 259 -5.71 -10.11 -11.55
CA ALA A 259 -4.50 -10.82 -11.13
C ALA A 259 -3.89 -10.23 -9.85
N ALA A 260 -3.25 -11.06 -9.06
CA ALA A 260 -2.31 -10.58 -8.06
C ALA A 260 -1.14 -9.87 -8.75
N LYS A 261 -0.68 -8.73 -8.20
CA LYS A 261 0.43 -7.96 -8.83
C LYS A 261 1.73 -8.74 -8.97
N HIS A 262 1.93 -9.72 -8.11
CA HIS A 262 3.12 -10.59 -8.06
C HIS A 262 2.87 -11.98 -8.65
N SER A 263 1.78 -12.17 -9.42
CA SER A 263 1.65 -13.39 -10.22
C SER A 263 2.64 -13.35 -11.38
N PRO A 264 3.35 -14.46 -11.68
CA PRO A 264 4.37 -14.49 -12.72
C PRO A 264 3.87 -14.09 -14.10
N SER A 265 2.65 -14.51 -14.49
CA SER A 265 2.07 -14.08 -15.76
C SER A 265 1.82 -12.58 -15.83
N PHE A 266 1.34 -11.97 -14.76
CA PHE A 266 1.09 -10.53 -14.73
C PHE A 266 2.39 -9.71 -14.67
N GLU A 267 3.42 -10.20 -13.98
CA GLU A 267 4.74 -9.58 -13.97
C GLU A 267 5.39 -9.60 -15.36
N ARG A 268 5.32 -10.74 -16.06
CA ARG A 268 5.80 -10.87 -17.46
C ARG A 268 5.04 -9.95 -18.40
N PHE A 269 3.71 -9.92 -18.29
CA PHE A 269 2.87 -9.01 -19.06
C PHE A 269 3.27 -7.54 -18.84
N ARG A 270 3.49 -7.12 -17.60
CA ARG A 270 3.91 -5.75 -17.30
C ARG A 270 5.25 -5.38 -17.94
N LEU A 271 6.21 -6.29 -17.88
CA LEU A 271 7.52 -6.06 -18.50
C LEU A 271 7.39 -5.98 -20.02
N ALA A 272 6.72 -6.94 -20.66
CA ALA A 272 6.51 -6.94 -22.11
C ALA A 272 5.78 -5.67 -22.56
N SER A 273 4.70 -5.25 -21.87
CA SER A 273 3.98 -4.01 -22.19
C SER A 273 4.89 -2.77 -22.13
N ARG A 274 5.86 -2.72 -21.21
CA ARG A 274 6.81 -1.62 -21.13
C ARG A 274 7.87 -1.68 -22.23
N LEU A 275 8.37 -2.86 -22.55
CA LEU A 275 9.36 -3.06 -23.61
C LEU A 275 8.81 -2.65 -24.99
N CYS A 276 7.54 -2.99 -25.30
CA CYS A 276 6.91 -2.61 -26.57
C CYS A 276 6.75 -1.09 -26.77
N THR A 277 6.75 -0.32 -25.68
CA THR A 277 6.63 1.15 -25.72
C THR A 277 7.93 1.86 -25.44
N LEU A 278 9.02 1.11 -25.30
CA LEU A 278 10.33 1.69 -25.04
C LEU A 278 10.98 2.12 -26.35
N SER A 279 11.34 3.40 -26.42
CA SER A 279 12.07 3.95 -27.56
C SER A 279 13.57 3.96 -27.32
N VAL A 280 14.32 3.63 -28.35
CA VAL A 280 15.76 3.87 -28.47
C VAL A 280 15.95 5.03 -29.44
N ARG A 281 16.59 6.09 -28.96
CA ARG A 281 16.90 7.31 -29.71
C ARG A 281 18.36 7.33 -30.09
N SER A 282 18.65 7.59 -31.36
CA SER A 282 19.99 7.87 -31.89
C SER A 282 19.93 9.21 -32.63
N GLU A 283 21.07 9.74 -33.06
CA GLU A 283 21.11 11.00 -33.81
C GLU A 283 20.14 10.99 -34.99
N GLY A 284 19.08 11.77 -34.90
CA GLY A 284 18.07 11.96 -35.96
C GLY A 284 17.05 10.82 -36.13
N SER A 285 17.06 9.75 -35.29
CA SER A 285 16.09 8.65 -35.38
C SER A 285 15.58 8.18 -34.03
N GLU A 286 14.33 7.78 -33.99
CA GLU A 286 13.70 7.12 -32.84
C GLU A 286 13.02 5.84 -33.31
N ARG A 287 13.29 4.73 -32.64
CA ARG A 287 12.67 3.44 -32.93
C ARG A 287 12.22 2.73 -31.66
N THR A 288 11.24 1.88 -31.78
CA THR A 288 10.85 0.91 -30.73
C THR A 288 11.74 -0.33 -30.80
N LEU A 289 11.65 -1.19 -29.77
CA LEU A 289 12.36 -2.46 -29.75
C LEU A 289 11.73 -3.46 -30.73
N THR A 290 12.57 -4.27 -31.39
CA THR A 290 12.13 -5.37 -32.24
C THR A 290 11.63 -6.56 -31.41
N ALA A 291 10.93 -7.52 -32.03
CA ALA A 291 10.48 -8.73 -31.37
C ALA A 291 11.64 -9.57 -30.79
N GLU A 292 12.78 -9.62 -31.52
CA GLU A 292 13.99 -10.30 -31.08
C GLU A 292 14.61 -9.61 -29.85
N GLU A 293 14.68 -8.28 -29.85
CA GLU A 293 15.18 -7.49 -28.73
C GLU A 293 14.30 -7.64 -27.48
N ILE A 294 12.96 -7.66 -27.66
CA ILE A 294 12.01 -7.92 -26.58
C ILE A 294 12.22 -9.35 -26.03
N SER A 295 12.37 -10.34 -26.92
CA SER A 295 12.57 -11.74 -26.51
C SER A 295 13.88 -11.90 -25.74
N LEU A 296 14.96 -11.23 -26.19
CA LEU A 296 16.26 -11.22 -25.50
C LEU A 296 16.15 -10.61 -24.09
N ALA A 297 15.47 -9.47 -23.97
CA ALA A 297 15.23 -8.83 -22.68
C ALA A 297 14.36 -9.70 -21.75
N MET A 298 13.36 -10.40 -22.29
CA MET A 298 12.46 -11.28 -21.54
C MET A 298 13.10 -12.60 -21.10
N ALA A 299 14.17 -13.05 -21.77
CA ALA A 299 14.89 -14.28 -21.38
C ALA A 299 15.52 -14.18 -19.98
N ASP A 300 15.97 -12.99 -19.60
CA ASP A 300 16.55 -12.72 -18.28
C ASP A 300 15.50 -12.51 -17.17
N PHE A 301 14.23 -12.50 -17.51
CA PHE A 301 13.18 -12.18 -16.55
C PHE A 301 13.07 -13.24 -15.42
N GLY A 302 13.18 -12.76 -14.18
CA GLY A 302 13.06 -13.62 -13.01
C GLY A 302 14.26 -14.54 -12.75
N ALA A 303 15.37 -14.37 -13.47
CA ALA A 303 16.60 -15.11 -13.18
C ALA A 303 17.17 -14.72 -11.80
N PRO A 304 17.73 -15.67 -11.03
CA PRO A 304 18.29 -15.40 -9.71
C PRO A 304 19.37 -14.33 -9.77
N GLY A 305 19.35 -13.36 -8.83
CA GLY A 305 20.33 -12.28 -8.76
C GLY A 305 20.27 -11.26 -9.89
N VAL A 306 19.39 -11.43 -10.88
CA VAL A 306 19.28 -10.55 -12.04
C VAL A 306 18.23 -9.47 -11.81
N LYS A 307 18.63 -8.21 -12.04
CA LYS A 307 17.73 -7.05 -12.17
C LYS A 307 17.82 -6.53 -13.59
N LEU A 308 16.69 -6.51 -14.30
CA LEU A 308 16.64 -5.95 -15.64
C LEU A 308 16.50 -4.43 -15.55
N THR A 309 17.64 -3.75 -15.49
CA THR A 309 17.77 -2.29 -15.51
C THR A 309 17.99 -1.79 -16.94
N TYR A 310 17.81 -0.49 -17.20
CA TYR A 310 18.12 0.12 -18.48
C TYR A 310 19.59 -0.07 -18.87
N LYS A 311 20.54 0.00 -17.91
CA LYS A 311 21.97 -0.29 -18.14
C LYS A 311 22.21 -1.74 -18.58
N ARG A 312 21.47 -2.71 -18.00
CA ARG A 312 21.54 -4.11 -18.42
C ARG A 312 20.93 -4.29 -19.81
N LEU A 313 19.76 -3.69 -20.06
CA LEU A 313 19.13 -3.72 -21.38
C LEU A 313 20.07 -3.18 -22.46
N ARG A 314 20.72 -2.04 -22.23
CA ARG A 314 21.73 -1.47 -23.14
C ARG A 314 22.81 -2.47 -23.50
N ARG A 315 23.34 -3.20 -22.52
CA ARG A 315 24.37 -4.24 -22.78
C ARG A 315 23.82 -5.42 -23.58
N LEU A 316 22.59 -5.88 -23.26
CA LEU A 316 21.94 -6.97 -23.97
C LEU A 316 21.71 -6.61 -25.45
N LEU A 317 21.29 -5.39 -25.73
CA LEU A 317 21.01 -4.89 -27.07
C LEU A 317 22.28 -4.36 -27.79
N LYS A 318 23.44 -4.40 -27.13
CA LYS A 318 24.73 -3.90 -27.67
C LYS A 318 24.65 -2.44 -28.18
N LEU A 319 23.86 -1.60 -27.46
CA LEU A 319 23.70 -0.19 -27.81
C LEU A 319 24.96 0.61 -27.41
N ASP A 320 25.42 1.44 -28.32
CA ASP A 320 26.57 2.34 -28.13
C ASP A 320 26.20 3.60 -27.31
N ASP A 321 27.16 4.51 -27.16
CA ASP A 321 26.97 5.72 -26.36
C ASP A 321 26.12 6.79 -27.06
N GLY A 322 25.96 6.74 -28.36
CA GLY A 322 25.08 7.61 -29.15
C GLY A 322 23.59 7.29 -28.98
N ASN A 323 23.26 6.13 -28.41
CA ASN A 323 21.88 5.73 -28.17
C ASN A 323 21.42 6.16 -26.78
N SER A 324 20.17 6.58 -26.64
CA SER A 324 19.55 6.96 -25.36
C SER A 324 18.16 6.34 -25.19
N PHE A 325 17.78 6.11 -23.93
CA PHE A 325 16.42 5.76 -23.53
C PHE A 325 15.68 7.02 -23.02
N ASP A 326 14.42 6.84 -22.66
CA ASP A 326 13.60 7.86 -21.98
C ASP A 326 13.97 8.09 -20.49
N VAL A 327 15.17 7.66 -20.10
CA VAL A 327 15.71 7.73 -18.74
C VAL A 327 17.11 8.35 -18.78
N PRO A 328 17.44 9.29 -17.88
CA PRO A 328 18.79 9.83 -17.79
C PRO A 328 19.84 8.74 -17.57
N ARG A 329 21.01 8.89 -18.20
CA ARG A 329 22.11 7.92 -18.12
C ARG A 329 22.49 7.53 -16.69
N GLU A 330 22.51 8.48 -15.79
CA GLU A 330 22.88 8.29 -14.39
C GLU A 330 21.88 7.39 -13.63
N GLU A 331 20.66 7.33 -14.11
CA GLU A 331 19.58 6.52 -13.51
C GLU A 331 19.45 5.13 -14.18
N GLU A 332 20.03 4.90 -15.35
CA GLU A 332 19.91 3.62 -16.08
C GLU A 332 20.33 2.40 -15.24
N GLY A 333 21.33 2.56 -14.36
CA GLY A 333 21.78 1.49 -13.48
C GLY A 333 20.88 1.27 -12.24
N LYS A 334 20.08 2.27 -11.88
CA LYS A 334 19.25 2.28 -10.67
C LYS A 334 17.79 1.91 -10.96
N ARG A 335 17.30 2.21 -12.17
CA ARG A 335 15.90 1.97 -12.56
C ARG A 335 15.74 0.62 -13.25
N GLU A 336 14.78 -0.16 -12.76
CA GLU A 336 14.26 -1.33 -13.47
C GLU A 336 13.20 -0.90 -14.50
N ILE A 337 13.09 -1.63 -15.62
CA ILE A 337 12.34 -1.21 -16.81
C ILE A 337 10.84 -1.05 -16.52
N ALA A 338 10.22 -2.00 -15.83
CA ALA A 338 8.80 -1.99 -15.53
C ALA A 338 8.45 -1.56 -14.10
N SER A 339 9.42 -1.11 -13.30
CA SER A 339 9.19 -0.68 -11.92
C SER A 339 10.20 0.39 -11.50
N ARG A 340 9.69 1.49 -10.90
CA ARG A 340 10.55 2.58 -10.41
C ARG A 340 11.10 2.36 -9.00
N SER A 341 10.43 1.56 -8.18
CA SER A 341 10.70 1.48 -6.74
C SER A 341 10.75 0.07 -6.16
N ARG A 342 10.49 -0.95 -6.96
CA ARG A 342 10.39 -2.36 -6.51
C ARG A 342 10.96 -3.30 -7.55
N ASP A 343 11.40 -4.50 -7.11
CA ASP A 343 11.76 -5.57 -8.02
C ASP A 343 10.56 -5.91 -8.93
N GLN A 344 10.78 -5.84 -10.24
CA GLN A 344 9.73 -6.07 -11.25
C GLN A 344 9.34 -7.54 -11.36
N ALA A 345 10.18 -8.45 -10.88
CA ALA A 345 10.00 -9.91 -10.91
C ALA A 345 9.98 -10.50 -9.49
N ALA A 346 9.57 -9.73 -8.49
CA ALA A 346 9.60 -10.15 -7.09
C ALA A 346 8.81 -11.44 -6.83
N GLY A 347 7.64 -11.58 -7.47
CA GLY A 347 6.83 -12.79 -7.36
C GLY A 347 7.47 -14.00 -8.01
N THR A 348 7.94 -13.85 -9.24
CA THR A 348 8.62 -14.91 -9.98
C THR A 348 9.87 -15.41 -9.24
N LYS A 349 10.67 -14.49 -8.67
CA LYS A 349 11.86 -14.83 -7.87
C LYS A 349 11.49 -15.54 -6.56
N ALA A 350 10.46 -15.06 -5.86
CA ALA A 350 10.00 -15.69 -4.63
C ALA A 350 9.57 -17.15 -4.87
N PHE A 351 8.74 -17.41 -5.89
CA PHE A 351 8.36 -18.77 -6.24
C PHE A 351 9.55 -19.63 -6.64
N ARG A 352 10.46 -19.09 -7.45
CA ARG A 352 11.67 -19.82 -7.86
C ARG A 352 12.54 -20.20 -6.67
N ASN A 353 12.74 -19.31 -5.72
CA ASN A 353 13.56 -19.55 -4.53
C ASN A 353 12.90 -20.57 -3.61
N VAL A 354 11.59 -20.45 -3.38
CA VAL A 354 10.84 -21.37 -2.49
C VAL A 354 10.70 -22.76 -3.09
N LEU A 355 10.44 -22.87 -4.39
CA LEU A 355 10.17 -24.13 -5.07
C LEU A 355 11.44 -24.86 -5.55
N GLY A 356 12.56 -24.15 -5.68
CA GLY A 356 13.82 -24.74 -6.13
C GLY A 356 13.69 -25.51 -7.44
N ASN A 357 13.99 -26.81 -7.42
CA ASN A 357 13.91 -27.66 -8.63
C ASN A 357 12.49 -27.86 -9.14
N ALA A 358 11.48 -27.87 -8.26
CA ALA A 358 10.08 -28.01 -8.67
C ALA A 358 9.60 -26.84 -9.55
N TRP A 359 10.25 -25.67 -9.47
CA TRP A 359 9.96 -24.55 -10.35
C TRP A 359 10.07 -24.90 -11.84
N LYS A 360 11.03 -25.74 -12.22
CA LYS A 360 11.27 -26.11 -13.63
C LYS A 360 10.06 -26.81 -14.26
N THR A 361 9.33 -27.60 -13.49
CA THR A 361 8.12 -28.29 -13.95
C THR A 361 6.88 -27.38 -13.83
N LEU A 362 6.83 -26.54 -12.82
CA LEU A 362 5.67 -25.70 -12.54
C LEU A 362 5.62 -24.44 -13.42
N VAL A 363 6.75 -23.99 -13.95
CA VAL A 363 6.79 -22.82 -14.86
C VAL A 363 5.95 -23.07 -16.12
N ASP A 364 5.80 -24.31 -16.53
CA ASP A 364 4.94 -24.72 -17.66
C ASP A 364 3.45 -24.87 -17.28
N GLN A 365 3.12 -24.66 -15.99
CA GLN A 365 1.76 -24.65 -15.47
C GLN A 365 1.40 -23.25 -14.90
N PRO A 366 1.43 -22.18 -15.73
CA PRO A 366 1.31 -20.81 -15.26
C PRO A 366 -0.02 -20.54 -14.56
N ASP A 367 -1.08 -21.25 -14.91
CA ASP A 367 -2.39 -21.10 -14.28
C ASP A 367 -2.35 -21.50 -12.79
N LYS A 368 -1.71 -22.62 -12.46
CA LYS A 368 -1.58 -23.07 -11.08
C LYS A 368 -0.78 -22.08 -10.23
N ILE A 369 0.34 -21.57 -10.77
CA ILE A 369 1.20 -20.62 -10.05
C ILE A 369 0.49 -19.28 -9.89
N ASP A 370 -0.21 -18.78 -10.90
CA ASP A 370 -0.97 -17.54 -10.80
C ASP A 370 -2.10 -17.64 -9.76
N ARG A 371 -2.79 -18.79 -9.67
CA ARG A 371 -3.79 -19.07 -8.62
C ARG A 371 -3.14 -19.09 -7.24
N ALA A 372 -2.00 -19.76 -7.08
CA ALA A 372 -1.24 -19.75 -5.84
C ALA A 372 -0.82 -18.32 -5.45
N ALA A 373 -0.33 -17.52 -6.41
CA ALA A 373 0.01 -16.12 -6.18
C ALA A 373 -1.20 -15.30 -5.72
N ALA A 374 -2.39 -15.54 -6.27
CA ALA A 374 -3.62 -14.88 -5.84
C ALA A 374 -3.99 -15.26 -4.40
N ILE A 375 -4.00 -16.55 -4.07
CA ILE A 375 -4.29 -17.05 -2.71
C ILE A 375 -3.30 -16.44 -1.70
N ILE A 376 -2.00 -16.55 -1.97
CA ILE A 376 -0.96 -15.99 -1.10
C ILE A 376 -1.08 -14.46 -0.99
N THR A 377 -1.52 -13.76 -2.05
CA THR A 377 -1.67 -12.30 -2.04
C THR A 377 -2.87 -11.84 -1.21
N PHE A 378 -4.02 -12.50 -1.38
CA PHE A 378 -5.30 -11.98 -0.88
C PHE A 378 -5.75 -12.61 0.43
N ARG A 379 -5.13 -13.73 0.86
CA ARG A 379 -5.37 -14.35 2.15
C ARG A 379 -4.25 -14.05 3.13
N GLU A 380 -4.58 -14.00 4.41
CA GLU A 380 -3.63 -13.60 5.46
C GLU A 380 -3.33 -14.73 6.45
N ALA A 381 -4.33 -15.53 6.82
CA ALA A 381 -4.16 -16.62 7.77
C ALA A 381 -3.48 -17.84 7.10
N PRO A 382 -2.44 -18.42 7.72
CA PRO A 382 -1.77 -19.61 7.17
C PRO A 382 -2.73 -20.75 6.85
N GLU A 383 -3.72 -20.96 7.71
CA GLU A 383 -4.73 -22.02 7.56
C GLU A 383 -5.61 -21.77 6.33
N SER A 384 -6.00 -20.52 6.08
CA SER A 384 -6.78 -20.13 4.90
C SER A 384 -5.95 -20.24 3.62
N ILE A 385 -4.66 -19.84 3.68
CA ILE A 385 -3.73 -20.00 2.55
C ILE A 385 -3.55 -21.49 2.23
N GLN A 386 -3.30 -22.32 3.23
CA GLN A 386 -3.14 -23.76 3.06
C GLN A 386 -4.37 -24.42 2.44
N ALA A 387 -5.57 -24.08 2.97
CA ALA A 387 -6.82 -24.59 2.41
C ALA A 387 -6.96 -24.24 0.92
N GLY A 388 -6.69 -22.99 0.54
CA GLY A 388 -6.75 -22.58 -0.85
C GLY A 388 -5.69 -23.22 -1.74
N LEU A 389 -4.47 -23.40 -1.26
CA LEU A 389 -3.41 -24.07 -2.01
C LEU A 389 -3.72 -25.56 -2.23
N ASN A 390 -4.35 -26.23 -1.26
CA ASN A 390 -4.83 -27.60 -1.40
C ASN A 390 -5.83 -27.76 -2.55
N GLU A 391 -6.72 -26.78 -2.76
CA GLU A 391 -7.70 -26.78 -3.84
C GLU A 391 -7.08 -26.69 -5.25
N ILE A 392 -5.83 -26.25 -5.36
CA ILE A 392 -5.11 -26.17 -6.65
C ILE A 392 -4.62 -27.55 -7.11
N GLY A 393 -4.39 -28.46 -6.16
CA GLY A 393 -3.89 -29.80 -6.45
C GLY A 393 -2.39 -29.81 -6.78
N PHE A 394 -1.58 -29.23 -5.91
CA PHE A 394 -0.12 -29.39 -5.93
C PHE A 394 0.30 -30.72 -5.29
N GLU A 395 1.47 -31.21 -5.69
CA GLU A 395 2.11 -32.32 -5.00
C GLU A 395 2.44 -31.94 -3.52
N PRO A 396 2.39 -32.89 -2.58
CA PRO A 396 2.60 -32.63 -1.17
C PRO A 396 3.89 -31.86 -0.84
N LEU A 397 5.00 -32.21 -1.49
CA LEU A 397 6.30 -31.53 -1.30
C LEU A 397 6.28 -30.07 -1.77
N VAL A 398 5.56 -29.77 -2.86
CA VAL A 398 5.40 -28.40 -3.37
C VAL A 398 4.55 -27.58 -2.40
N LEU A 399 3.48 -28.17 -1.89
CA LEU A 399 2.61 -27.52 -0.92
C LEU A 399 3.37 -27.20 0.39
N GLU A 400 4.15 -28.15 0.89
CA GLU A 400 4.98 -27.96 2.08
C GLU A 400 6.01 -26.85 1.88
N ALA A 401 6.70 -26.82 0.74
CA ALA A 401 7.65 -25.75 0.40
C ALA A 401 6.96 -24.38 0.35
N MET A 402 5.79 -24.28 -0.30
CA MET A 402 5.02 -23.03 -0.35
C MET A 402 4.58 -22.55 1.05
N MET A 403 4.07 -23.48 1.88
CA MET A 403 3.65 -23.14 3.24
C MET A 403 4.82 -22.72 4.13
N LYS A 404 5.98 -23.38 3.98
CA LYS A 404 7.20 -22.95 4.63
C LYS A 404 7.57 -21.52 4.22
N GLY A 405 7.58 -21.21 2.92
CA GLY A 405 7.85 -19.86 2.42
C GLY A 405 6.84 -18.81 2.92
N VAL A 406 5.58 -19.17 3.11
CA VAL A 406 4.55 -18.30 3.73
C VAL A 406 4.90 -18.01 5.19
N ILE A 407 5.34 -19.03 5.94
CA ILE A 407 5.70 -18.91 7.37
C ILE A 407 7.00 -18.12 7.52
N ASP A 408 8.00 -18.40 6.71
CA ASP A 408 9.32 -17.77 6.74
C ASP A 408 9.28 -16.32 6.19
N GLY A 409 8.17 -15.91 5.56
CA GLY A 409 7.95 -14.55 5.07
C GLY A 409 8.52 -14.27 3.67
N ASP A 410 8.88 -15.28 2.89
CA ASP A 410 9.39 -15.11 1.52
C ASP A 410 8.38 -14.43 0.59
N PHE A 411 7.09 -14.57 0.88
CA PHE A 411 5.98 -13.93 0.18
C PHE A 411 5.46 -12.64 0.84
N ALA A 412 6.18 -12.06 1.79
CA ALA A 412 5.74 -10.85 2.50
C ALA A 412 5.49 -9.63 1.58
N ALA A 413 6.17 -9.57 0.43
CA ALA A 413 5.98 -8.54 -0.59
C ALA A 413 4.66 -8.67 -1.36
N PHE A 414 3.98 -9.82 -1.32
CA PHE A 414 2.78 -10.10 -2.11
C PHE A 414 1.60 -9.27 -1.63
N LYS A 415 1.25 -8.25 -2.43
CA LYS A 415 0.14 -7.33 -2.13
C LYS A 415 -0.44 -6.67 -3.38
N GLY A 416 -1.74 -6.43 -3.34
CA GLY A 416 -2.46 -5.66 -4.34
C GLY A 416 -2.81 -6.43 -5.60
N ALA A 417 -3.84 -5.94 -6.31
CA ALA A 417 -4.31 -6.48 -7.56
C ALA A 417 -3.80 -5.68 -8.76
N GLY A 418 -3.70 -6.35 -9.90
CA GLY A 418 -3.48 -5.76 -11.22
C GLY A 418 -4.74 -5.07 -11.76
N HIS A 419 -4.69 -4.66 -13.04
CA HIS A 419 -5.84 -4.06 -13.72
C HIS A 419 -6.60 -5.06 -14.62
N ILE A 420 -5.97 -6.19 -14.96
CA ILE A 420 -6.56 -7.30 -15.71
C ILE A 420 -6.33 -8.63 -14.97
N SER A 421 -6.98 -9.71 -15.41
CA SER A 421 -6.75 -11.07 -14.88
C SER A 421 -5.44 -11.69 -15.41
N SER A 422 -4.94 -12.72 -14.73
CA SER A 422 -3.80 -13.51 -15.22
C SER A 422 -4.11 -14.19 -16.57
N LYS A 423 -5.35 -14.63 -16.77
CA LYS A 423 -5.81 -15.21 -18.03
C LYS A 423 -5.73 -14.22 -19.18
N ALA A 424 -6.23 -12.99 -18.99
CA ALA A 424 -6.12 -11.94 -19.99
C ALA A 424 -4.65 -11.57 -20.25
N ALA A 425 -3.83 -11.48 -19.21
CA ALA A 425 -2.39 -11.20 -19.34
C ALA A 425 -1.68 -12.26 -20.18
N ARG A 426 -1.98 -13.55 -19.97
CA ARG A 426 -1.42 -14.66 -20.78
C ARG A 426 -1.87 -14.61 -22.23
N LYS A 427 -3.13 -14.27 -22.52
CA LYS A 427 -3.62 -14.13 -23.90
C LYS A 427 -2.95 -12.98 -24.66
N ILE A 428 -2.73 -11.85 -23.99
CA ILE A 428 -2.14 -10.65 -24.61
C ILE A 428 -0.61 -10.81 -24.79
N LEU A 429 0.07 -11.49 -23.87
CA LEU A 429 1.52 -11.59 -23.82
C LEU A 429 2.20 -12.03 -25.14
N PRO A 430 1.74 -13.05 -25.88
CA PRO A 430 2.35 -13.45 -27.15
C PRO A 430 2.37 -12.35 -28.22
N HIS A 431 1.37 -11.47 -28.21
CA HIS A 431 1.26 -10.36 -29.14
C HIS A 431 2.21 -9.20 -28.75
N LEU A 432 2.36 -8.93 -27.45
CA LEU A 432 3.39 -8.02 -26.95
C LEU A 432 4.79 -8.51 -27.29
N MET A 433 5.06 -9.82 -27.18
CA MET A 433 6.35 -10.41 -27.55
C MET A 433 6.69 -10.24 -29.05
N ARG A 434 5.69 -10.00 -29.91
CA ARG A 434 5.87 -9.66 -31.33
C ARG A 434 6.08 -8.16 -31.56
N GLY A 435 6.16 -7.34 -30.50
CA GLY A 435 6.37 -5.89 -30.59
C GLY A 435 5.07 -5.07 -30.76
N LEU A 436 3.89 -5.70 -30.73
CA LEU A 436 2.63 -4.95 -30.77
C LEU A 436 2.45 -4.13 -29.48
N VAL A 437 2.05 -2.89 -29.59
CA VAL A 437 1.68 -2.08 -28.45
C VAL A 437 0.41 -2.62 -27.79
N TYR A 438 0.19 -2.29 -26.51
CA TYR A 438 -0.89 -2.85 -25.70
C TYR A 438 -2.27 -2.78 -26.36
N SER A 439 -2.61 -1.63 -26.98
CA SER A 439 -3.89 -1.44 -27.69
C SER A 439 -4.10 -2.45 -28.81
N ASP A 440 -3.07 -2.65 -29.63
CA ASP A 440 -3.14 -3.53 -30.78
C ASP A 440 -3.04 -5.01 -30.38
N ALA A 441 -2.25 -5.31 -29.35
CA ALA A 441 -2.22 -6.63 -28.73
C ALA A 441 -3.59 -7.01 -28.13
N CYS A 442 -4.32 -6.07 -27.52
CA CYS A 442 -5.70 -6.29 -27.07
C CYS A 442 -6.64 -6.59 -28.23
N LYS A 443 -6.60 -5.77 -29.30
CA LYS A 443 -7.43 -5.99 -30.51
C LYS A 443 -7.15 -7.36 -31.12
N ALA A 444 -5.88 -7.78 -31.20
CA ALA A 444 -5.49 -9.05 -31.78
C ALA A 444 -6.09 -10.28 -31.06
N VAL A 445 -6.41 -10.14 -29.77
CA VAL A 445 -7.09 -11.19 -28.98
C VAL A 445 -8.60 -10.97 -28.83
N GLY A 446 -9.17 -9.97 -29.54
CA GLY A 446 -10.58 -9.65 -29.49
C GLY A 446 -11.02 -8.84 -28.27
N TYR A 447 -10.09 -8.19 -27.57
CA TYR A 447 -10.41 -7.34 -26.42
C TYR A 447 -10.57 -5.87 -26.85
N ASP A 448 -11.66 -5.25 -26.43
CA ASP A 448 -11.85 -3.82 -26.55
C ASP A 448 -11.25 -3.10 -25.34
N HIS A 449 -10.03 -2.57 -25.50
CA HIS A 449 -9.33 -1.82 -24.47
C HIS A 449 -9.92 -0.40 -24.25
N THR A 450 -10.76 0.08 -25.16
CA THR A 450 -11.43 1.38 -25.07
C THR A 450 -12.72 1.28 -24.26
N ARG A 451 -13.28 0.07 -24.15
CA ARG A 451 -14.48 -0.19 -23.36
C ARG A 451 -14.20 0.11 -21.89
N ARG A 452 -14.71 1.24 -21.43
CA ARG A 452 -14.69 1.57 -20.01
C ARG A 452 -15.93 0.93 -19.37
N PRO A 453 -15.76 0.12 -18.32
CA PRO A 453 -16.92 -0.32 -17.54
C PRO A 453 -17.59 0.93 -16.96
N GLU A 454 -18.92 0.90 -16.83
CA GLU A 454 -19.64 1.95 -16.10
C GLU A 454 -18.95 2.19 -14.76
N THR A 455 -18.47 3.41 -14.57
CA THR A 455 -17.71 3.73 -13.35
C THR A 455 -18.68 4.01 -12.22
N ASP A 456 -18.95 3.01 -11.41
CA ASP A 456 -19.63 3.24 -10.14
C ASP A 456 -18.72 4.06 -9.23
N LEU A 457 -19.19 5.21 -8.77
CA LEU A 457 -18.47 6.07 -7.83
C LEU A 457 -18.09 5.34 -6.54
N SER A 458 -18.79 4.28 -6.17
CA SER A 458 -18.48 3.45 -5.01
C SER A 458 -17.14 2.73 -5.14
N THR A 459 -16.69 2.46 -6.37
CA THR A 459 -15.42 1.79 -6.66
C THR A 459 -14.19 2.72 -6.52
N ILE A 460 -14.42 4.03 -6.47
CA ILE A 460 -13.35 5.02 -6.31
C ILE A 460 -12.89 5.06 -4.87
N ASN A 461 -11.70 4.51 -4.61
CA ASN A 461 -11.14 4.41 -3.26
C ASN A 461 -10.61 5.75 -2.71
N ASN A 462 -10.24 6.70 -3.57
CA ASN A 462 -9.80 8.03 -3.14
C ASN A 462 -11.01 8.87 -2.69
N PRO A 463 -11.14 9.23 -1.41
CA PRO A 463 -12.30 9.96 -0.91
C PRO A 463 -12.37 11.40 -1.43
N VAL A 464 -11.24 12.02 -1.75
CA VAL A 464 -11.17 13.37 -2.33
C VAL A 464 -11.75 13.33 -3.74
N ALA A 465 -11.23 12.45 -4.59
CA ALA A 465 -11.72 12.30 -5.96
C ALA A 465 -13.21 11.88 -5.99
N ARG A 466 -13.61 10.93 -5.14
CA ARG A 466 -15.01 10.49 -5.06
C ARG A 466 -15.96 11.61 -4.64
N LYS A 467 -15.57 12.47 -3.69
CA LYS A 467 -16.39 13.62 -3.26
C LYS A 467 -16.52 14.63 -4.39
N ALA A 468 -15.40 15.01 -5.01
CA ALA A 468 -15.38 15.97 -6.11
C ALA A 468 -16.24 15.49 -7.29
N LEU A 469 -16.06 14.24 -7.73
CA LEU A 469 -16.87 13.64 -8.81
C LEU A 469 -18.35 13.55 -8.45
N SER A 470 -18.68 13.19 -7.20
CA SER A 470 -20.08 13.14 -6.75
C SER A 470 -20.76 14.51 -6.83
N GLU A 471 -20.06 15.58 -6.40
CA GLU A 471 -20.60 16.95 -6.49
C GLU A 471 -20.66 17.44 -7.93
N ALA A 472 -19.66 17.14 -8.78
CA ALA A 472 -19.67 17.46 -10.20
C ALA A 472 -20.87 16.82 -10.92
N LEU A 473 -21.11 15.52 -10.71
CA LEU A 473 -22.25 14.83 -11.32
C LEU A 473 -23.61 15.40 -10.89
N LYS A 474 -23.72 15.89 -9.64
CA LYS A 474 -24.94 16.59 -9.21
C LYS A 474 -25.13 17.89 -9.98
N GLN A 475 -24.05 18.65 -10.19
CA GLN A 475 -24.10 19.89 -10.97
C GLN A 475 -24.45 19.60 -12.44
N VAL A 476 -23.77 18.65 -13.09
CA VAL A 476 -24.07 18.25 -14.47
C VAL A 476 -25.55 17.87 -14.63
N ARG A 477 -26.10 17.05 -13.72
CA ARG A 477 -27.52 16.67 -13.76
C ARG A 477 -28.46 17.86 -13.60
N ALA A 478 -28.11 18.84 -12.77
CA ALA A 478 -28.91 20.06 -12.60
C ALA A 478 -28.83 20.94 -13.85
N ILE A 479 -27.65 21.13 -14.42
CA ILE A 479 -27.42 21.92 -15.64
C ILE A 479 -28.16 21.29 -16.83
N VAL A 480 -28.07 19.97 -17.02
CA VAL A 480 -28.76 19.25 -18.09
C VAL A 480 -30.28 19.35 -17.95
N ARG A 481 -30.83 19.40 -16.74
CA ARG A 481 -32.26 19.61 -16.50
C ARG A 481 -32.71 21.01 -16.91
N GLU A 482 -31.88 22.02 -16.65
CA GLU A 482 -32.21 23.42 -16.88
C GLU A 482 -31.97 23.83 -18.34
N TYR A 483 -30.82 23.45 -18.91
CA TYR A 483 -30.36 23.94 -20.21
C TYR A 483 -30.46 22.90 -21.33
N GLY A 484 -30.78 21.64 -21.04
CA GLY A 484 -30.74 20.54 -22.01
C GLY A 484 -29.37 19.84 -22.05
N LEU A 485 -29.29 18.76 -22.82
CA LEU A 485 -28.04 17.99 -22.98
C LEU A 485 -27.12 18.75 -23.96
N PRO A 486 -25.91 19.17 -23.54
CA PRO A 486 -24.95 19.84 -24.42
C PRO A 486 -24.43 18.90 -25.50
N GLY A 487 -24.16 19.41 -26.71
CA GLY A 487 -23.55 18.67 -27.81
C GLY A 487 -22.08 18.31 -27.53
N ALA A 488 -21.38 19.16 -26.76
CA ALA A 488 -20.00 18.89 -26.32
C ALA A 488 -19.81 19.17 -24.83
N MET A 489 -18.87 18.45 -24.20
CA MET A 489 -18.51 18.64 -22.80
C MET A 489 -16.99 18.60 -22.64
N HIS A 490 -16.42 19.69 -22.10
CA HIS A 490 -15.00 19.81 -21.79
C HIS A 490 -14.80 19.80 -20.28
N ILE A 491 -13.95 18.90 -19.79
CA ILE A 491 -13.70 18.76 -18.36
C ILE A 491 -12.20 18.98 -18.10
N GLU A 492 -11.90 20.02 -17.35
CA GLU A 492 -10.59 20.25 -16.77
C GLU A 492 -10.54 19.66 -15.36
N LEU A 493 -9.50 18.89 -15.08
CA LEU A 493 -9.25 18.33 -13.77
C LEU A 493 -8.07 19.05 -13.13
N ALA A 494 -8.30 19.68 -11.99
CA ALA A 494 -7.20 20.20 -11.20
C ALA A 494 -6.20 19.09 -10.91
N ARG A 495 -4.91 19.36 -11.13
CA ARG A 495 -3.80 18.39 -10.98
C ARG A 495 -3.77 17.71 -9.63
N ASP A 496 -4.42 18.29 -8.64
CA ASP A 496 -4.43 17.87 -7.25
C ASP A 496 -5.51 16.84 -6.89
N VAL A 497 -6.54 16.67 -7.72
CA VAL A 497 -7.71 15.82 -7.41
C VAL A 497 -7.34 14.35 -7.23
N GLY A 498 -6.35 13.85 -7.99
CA GLY A 498 -5.90 12.46 -7.94
C GLY A 498 -4.67 12.19 -7.07
N LYS A 499 -4.02 13.23 -6.51
CA LYS A 499 -2.72 13.11 -5.83
C LYS A 499 -2.85 13.00 -4.32
N SER A 500 -1.88 12.31 -3.71
CA SER A 500 -1.73 12.27 -2.26
C SER A 500 -1.30 13.63 -1.70
N LYS A 501 -1.49 13.85 -0.38
CA LYS A 501 -0.99 15.04 0.29
C LYS A 501 0.49 15.28 0.03
N GLU A 502 1.32 14.23 0.21
CA GLU A 502 2.78 14.31 0.03
C GLU A 502 3.17 14.71 -1.40
N GLU A 503 2.45 14.20 -2.40
CA GLU A 503 2.68 14.59 -3.80
C GLU A 503 2.27 16.04 -4.06
N ARG A 504 1.16 16.50 -3.49
CA ARG A 504 0.71 17.89 -3.59
C ARG A 504 1.69 18.85 -2.90
N ASP A 505 2.16 18.51 -1.71
CA ASP A 505 3.13 19.32 -0.96
C ASP A 505 4.47 19.44 -1.73
N LYS A 506 4.93 18.36 -2.36
CA LYS A 506 6.11 18.38 -3.25
C LYS A 506 5.92 19.28 -4.47
N ILE A 507 4.73 19.26 -5.08
CA ILE A 507 4.39 20.11 -6.22
C ILE A 507 4.35 21.57 -5.78
N THR A 508 3.66 21.88 -4.69
CA THR A 508 3.56 23.24 -4.14
C THR A 508 4.94 23.80 -3.80
N SER A 509 5.76 23.02 -3.07
CA SER A 509 7.15 23.43 -2.74
C SER A 509 8.01 23.59 -3.99
N GLY A 510 7.77 22.77 -5.03
CA GLY A 510 8.44 22.90 -6.32
C GLY A 510 8.04 24.17 -7.08
N ILE A 511 6.77 24.53 -7.04
CA ILE A 511 6.26 25.77 -7.62
C ILE A 511 6.81 26.99 -6.87
N GLU A 512 6.73 26.98 -5.54
CA GLU A 512 7.27 28.08 -4.71
C GLU A 512 8.77 28.30 -4.92
N ARG A 513 9.54 27.21 -5.05
CA ARG A 513 10.97 27.27 -5.32
C ARG A 513 11.27 27.89 -6.68
N ARG A 514 10.51 27.48 -7.73
CA ARG A 514 10.62 28.07 -9.07
C ARG A 514 10.22 29.53 -9.10
N ASN A 515 9.15 29.91 -8.39
CA ASN A 515 8.74 31.31 -8.30
C ASN A 515 9.81 32.15 -7.61
N LYS A 516 10.35 31.71 -6.47
CA LYS A 516 11.47 32.40 -5.79
C LYS A 516 12.72 32.50 -6.65
N ALA A 517 13.05 31.46 -7.43
CA ALA A 517 14.15 31.52 -8.38
C ALA A 517 13.90 32.55 -9.48
N LYS A 518 12.67 32.59 -10.00
CA LYS A 518 12.25 33.55 -11.02
C LYS A 518 12.24 35.00 -10.52
N ASP A 519 11.83 35.20 -9.27
CA ASP A 519 11.85 36.54 -8.65
C ASP A 519 13.28 37.00 -8.42
N ARG A 520 14.19 36.15 -7.97
CA ARG A 520 15.62 36.46 -7.89
C ARG A 520 16.22 36.78 -9.26
N LEU A 521 15.87 36.00 -10.29
CA LEU A 521 16.36 36.25 -11.65
C LEU A 521 15.86 37.60 -12.18
N ARG A 522 14.65 38.03 -11.82
CA ARG A 522 14.13 39.39 -12.13
C ARG A 522 14.91 40.50 -11.46
N GLU A 523 15.24 40.31 -10.18
CA GLU A 523 16.06 41.26 -9.43
C GLU A 523 17.46 41.38 -10.04
N GLU A 524 18.11 40.25 -10.33
CA GLU A 524 19.43 40.21 -10.95
C GLU A 524 19.42 40.81 -12.37
N TYR A 525 18.36 40.57 -13.15
CA TYR A 525 18.18 41.19 -14.48
C TYR A 525 18.08 42.71 -14.34
N ARG A 526 17.23 43.20 -13.42
CA ARG A 526 17.07 44.62 -13.18
C ARG A 526 18.39 45.29 -12.75
N ASP A 527 19.16 44.64 -11.90
CA ASP A 527 20.45 45.15 -11.42
C ASP A 527 21.52 45.14 -12.54
N ALA A 528 21.51 44.17 -13.44
CA ALA A 528 22.46 44.08 -14.53
C ALA A 528 22.11 44.95 -15.75
N VAL A 529 20.83 45.06 -16.09
CA VAL A 529 20.34 45.75 -17.29
C VAL A 529 19.81 47.16 -16.99
N GLY A 530 19.51 47.45 -15.75
CA GLY A 530 18.99 48.78 -15.32
C GLY A 530 17.49 49.01 -15.63
N ARG A 531 16.77 47.97 -16.09
CA ARG A 531 15.32 48.01 -16.36
C ARG A 531 14.64 46.74 -15.93
N GLU A 532 13.33 46.75 -15.74
CA GLU A 532 12.57 45.52 -15.48
C GLU A 532 12.39 44.67 -16.75
N ALA A 533 12.39 43.35 -16.58
CA ALA A 533 12.08 42.43 -17.66
C ALA A 533 10.62 42.58 -18.12
N THR A 534 10.40 42.85 -19.39
CA THR A 534 9.05 43.08 -19.94
C THR A 534 8.29 41.81 -20.29
N ASN A 535 9.02 40.72 -20.52
CA ASN A 535 8.44 39.42 -20.89
C ASN A 535 9.28 38.24 -20.37
N ALA A 536 8.81 37.03 -20.63
CA ALA A 536 9.52 35.82 -20.21
C ALA A 536 10.78 35.53 -21.05
N GLU A 537 10.86 36.09 -22.26
CA GLU A 537 12.00 35.92 -23.15
C GLU A 537 13.22 36.72 -22.69
N ASP A 538 13.01 37.92 -22.15
CA ASP A 538 14.07 38.73 -21.53
C ASP A 538 14.76 37.95 -20.41
N LEU A 539 13.97 37.30 -19.55
CA LEU A 539 14.51 36.50 -18.44
C LEU A 539 15.24 35.24 -18.93
N LEU A 540 14.73 34.59 -19.99
CA LEU A 540 15.37 33.40 -20.55
C LEU A 540 16.72 33.78 -21.20
N ARG A 541 16.79 34.88 -21.95
CA ARG A 541 18.04 35.38 -22.54
C ARG A 541 19.06 35.70 -21.46
N PHE A 542 18.63 36.35 -20.39
CA PHE A 542 19.49 36.66 -19.27
C PHE A 542 19.99 35.43 -18.53
N GLU A 543 19.14 34.42 -18.33
CA GLU A 543 19.54 33.13 -17.75
C GLU A 543 20.60 32.44 -18.61
N LEU A 544 20.39 32.37 -19.93
CA LEU A 544 21.35 31.84 -20.87
C LEU A 544 22.66 32.65 -20.91
N TRP A 545 22.56 33.98 -20.84
CA TRP A 545 23.73 34.86 -20.74
C TRP A 545 24.55 34.56 -19.48
N LYS A 546 23.91 34.35 -18.35
CA LYS A 546 24.57 33.95 -17.08
C LYS A 546 25.26 32.59 -17.22
N GLU A 547 24.57 31.59 -17.80
CA GLU A 547 25.12 30.26 -18.01
C GLU A 547 26.38 30.29 -18.90
N GLN A 548 26.44 31.22 -19.86
CA GLN A 548 27.55 31.45 -20.75
C GLN A 548 28.63 32.39 -20.17
N ALA A 549 28.49 32.82 -18.91
CA ALA A 549 29.39 33.78 -18.28
C ALA A 549 29.60 35.06 -19.10
N GLY A 550 28.54 35.53 -19.79
CA GLY A 550 28.56 36.72 -20.64
C GLY A 550 29.35 36.60 -21.96
N ARG A 551 29.71 35.38 -22.38
CA ARG A 551 30.48 35.13 -23.60
C ARG A 551 29.78 34.18 -24.57
N CYS A 552 29.89 34.44 -25.85
CA CYS A 552 29.32 33.59 -26.87
C CYS A 552 30.10 32.25 -26.99
N PHE A 553 29.41 31.12 -26.90
CA PHE A 553 30.02 29.78 -27.03
C PHE A 553 30.69 29.54 -28.38
N TYR A 554 30.27 30.26 -29.43
CA TYR A 554 30.77 30.03 -30.78
C TYR A 554 31.92 30.96 -31.15
N SER A 555 31.93 32.19 -30.66
CA SER A 555 32.91 33.23 -31.07
C SER A 555 33.79 33.73 -29.93
N ASP A 556 33.55 33.31 -28.70
CA ASP A 556 34.18 33.79 -27.47
C ASP A 556 34.10 35.34 -27.27
N SER A 557 33.24 36.02 -28.04
CA SER A 557 33.01 37.45 -27.91
C SER A 557 32.10 37.75 -26.70
N GLU A 558 32.26 38.92 -26.08
CA GLU A 558 31.38 39.41 -25.05
C GLU A 558 29.96 39.63 -25.60
N ILE A 559 28.93 39.19 -24.84
CA ILE A 559 27.52 39.40 -25.13
C ILE A 559 26.94 40.32 -24.08
N HIS A 560 26.14 41.31 -24.48
CA HIS A 560 25.41 42.16 -23.58
C HIS A 560 24.29 41.39 -22.88
N PRO A 561 24.00 41.66 -21.59
CA PRO A 561 22.97 40.96 -20.82
C PRO A 561 21.54 41.26 -21.26
N ASP A 562 21.33 42.21 -22.20
CA ASP A 562 20.01 42.64 -22.71
C ASP A 562 19.63 41.92 -24.03
#